data_ebdcd714958532c27cd9039c5412530c
#
_entry.id   ebdcd714958532c27cd9039c5412530c
#
_cell.length_a   1.000
_cell.length_b   1.000
_cell.length_c   1.000
_cell.angle_alpha   90.00
_cell.angle_beta   90.00
_cell.angle_gamma   90.00
#
_symmetry.space_group_name_H-M   'P 1'
#
loop_
_entity.id
_entity.type
_entity.pdbx_description
1 polymer ?
#
loop_
_entity_poly.entity_id
_entity_poly.type
_entity_poly.pdbx_seq_one_letter_code
_entity_poly.pdbx_strand_id
1 'polypeptide(L)'
;MPSWQASVLNRLLTYVARPSVSRGSAKVPLSAIRQRLLEMDRRLLGWLPELKVEHWPLSHSPLIHYQLPQPREVSLFYIRGGGFCFKTPHAHARFLADIMRRSLADCYVPDYRLAPEHPFPAACDDVLEAYRMTLEHCDPDKLVLMGDSAGGNLALSLLLQLKQLELPLPRACVLLSPALDLGITGDTERILAADDPLFTVESLLRLRGAYLAGSNPMSERVSPLYGCFKDLPPILLLAGTRELLLQDAERLQQAVLRDGGRIEAGFYLNMPHVFPLFELLPEAMEARGQIAAFIRNNLLL
;
A
#
# COMPACT_ATOMS: atom_id res chain seq x y z
N MET A 1 24.23 -2.03 8.14
CA MET A 1 24.17 -3.40 7.53
C MET A 1 22.81 -3.99 7.84
N PRO A 2 22.19 -4.76 6.92
CA PRO A 2 20.92 -5.42 7.20
C PRO A 2 21.04 -6.36 8.40
N SER A 3 19.94 -6.51 9.16
CA SER A 3 19.90 -7.40 10.31
C SER A 3 19.98 -8.88 9.90
N TRP A 4 20.36 -9.76 10.80
CA TRP A 4 20.33 -11.20 10.55
C TRP A 4 18.88 -11.70 10.37
N GLN A 5 17.92 -11.06 11.08
CA GLN A 5 16.49 -11.33 10.91
C GLN A 5 16.03 -11.11 9.46
N ALA A 6 16.50 -10.02 8.81
CA ALA A 6 16.20 -9.76 7.41
C ALA A 6 16.72 -10.88 6.49
N SER A 7 17.91 -11.39 6.76
CA SER A 7 18.48 -12.50 6.00
C SER A 7 17.67 -13.80 6.16
N VAL A 8 17.22 -14.10 7.37
CA VAL A 8 16.35 -15.26 7.64
C VAL A 8 14.98 -15.08 6.99
N LEU A 9 14.36 -13.91 7.14
CA LEU A 9 13.07 -13.61 6.53
C LEU A 9 13.13 -13.74 5.00
N ASN A 10 14.12 -13.14 4.35
CA ASN A 10 14.29 -13.23 2.90
C ASN A 10 14.40 -14.67 2.42
N ARG A 11 15.11 -15.55 3.14
CA ARG A 11 15.16 -16.98 2.82
C ARG A 11 13.79 -17.65 2.98
N LEU A 12 13.08 -17.39 4.08
CA LEU A 12 11.73 -17.92 4.28
C LEU A 12 10.77 -17.46 3.19
N LEU A 13 10.79 -16.18 2.84
CA LEU A 13 9.96 -15.65 1.76
C LEU A 13 10.30 -16.32 0.42
N THR A 14 11.56 -16.44 0.08
CA THR A 14 12.02 -17.07 -1.17
C THR A 14 11.62 -18.54 -1.29
N TYR A 15 11.75 -19.32 -0.22
CA TYR A 15 11.56 -20.77 -0.29
C TYR A 15 10.14 -21.22 0.10
N VAL A 16 9.41 -20.43 0.90
CA VAL A 16 8.08 -20.79 1.41
C VAL A 16 6.98 -19.96 0.80
N ALA A 17 7.08 -18.62 0.85
CA ALA A 17 6.03 -17.73 0.38
C ALA A 17 6.01 -17.57 -1.14
N ARG A 18 7.15 -17.29 -1.76
CA ARG A 18 7.28 -17.10 -3.21
C ARG A 18 6.75 -18.27 -4.04
N PRO A 19 7.00 -19.56 -3.70
CA PRO A 19 6.39 -20.68 -4.41
C PRO A 19 4.86 -20.70 -4.33
N SER A 20 4.29 -20.27 -3.22
CA SER A 20 2.83 -20.22 -3.03
C SER A 20 2.17 -19.15 -3.91
N VAL A 21 2.89 -18.06 -4.20
CA VAL A 21 2.42 -16.96 -5.03
C VAL A 21 2.80 -17.16 -6.51
N SER A 22 3.94 -17.78 -6.79
CA SER A 22 4.55 -17.80 -8.13
C SER A 22 4.62 -19.18 -8.81
N ARG A 23 4.93 -20.28 -8.08
CA ARG A 23 5.07 -21.61 -8.69
C ARG A 23 3.72 -22.28 -8.92
N GLY A 24 3.44 -22.61 -10.18
CA GLY A 24 2.18 -23.26 -10.59
C GLY A 24 1.01 -22.29 -10.66
N SER A 25 1.26 -21.02 -10.46
CA SER A 25 0.22 -19.99 -10.38
C SER A 25 -0.60 -19.84 -11.67
N ALA A 26 -0.04 -20.10 -12.84
CA ALA A 26 -0.75 -19.96 -14.10
C ALA A 26 -2.01 -20.86 -14.17
N LYS A 27 -2.00 -22.02 -13.48
CA LYS A 27 -3.11 -23.00 -13.48
C LYS A 27 -4.04 -22.86 -12.28
N VAL A 28 -3.63 -22.18 -11.19
CA VAL A 28 -4.45 -22.02 -9.97
C VAL A 28 -5.25 -20.73 -10.06
N PRO A 29 -6.59 -20.74 -9.92
CA PRO A 29 -7.40 -19.52 -9.92
C PRO A 29 -6.95 -18.52 -8.84
N LEU A 30 -6.96 -17.22 -9.14
CA LEU A 30 -6.60 -16.17 -8.16
C LEU A 30 -7.50 -16.19 -6.93
N SER A 31 -8.78 -16.55 -7.08
CA SER A 31 -9.72 -16.76 -5.98
C SER A 31 -9.25 -17.83 -4.99
N ALA A 32 -8.69 -18.94 -5.49
CA ALA A 32 -8.15 -20.01 -4.63
C ALA A 32 -6.88 -19.58 -3.91
N ILE A 33 -5.99 -18.81 -4.55
CA ILE A 33 -4.82 -18.22 -3.90
C ILE A 33 -5.27 -17.24 -2.81
N ARG A 34 -6.27 -16.38 -3.09
CA ARG A 34 -6.86 -15.45 -2.13
C ARG A 34 -7.37 -16.17 -0.88
N GLN A 35 -8.13 -17.24 -1.05
CA GLN A 35 -8.66 -18.01 0.09
C GLN A 35 -7.54 -18.61 0.97
N ARG A 36 -6.49 -19.16 0.33
CA ARG A 36 -5.33 -19.69 1.07
C ARG A 36 -4.60 -18.59 1.85
N LEU A 37 -4.39 -17.43 1.24
CA LEU A 37 -3.74 -16.29 1.91
C LEU A 37 -4.57 -15.79 3.08
N LEU A 38 -5.90 -15.67 2.93
CA LEU A 38 -6.81 -15.29 4.01
C LEU A 38 -6.76 -16.29 5.18
N GLU A 39 -6.74 -17.58 4.87
CA GLU A 39 -6.67 -18.61 5.91
C GLU A 39 -5.31 -18.60 6.62
N MET A 40 -4.20 -18.41 5.89
CA MET A 40 -2.87 -18.26 6.48
C MET A 40 -2.81 -17.02 7.39
N ASP A 41 -3.28 -15.87 6.90
CA ASP A 41 -3.31 -14.62 7.64
C ASP A 41 -4.07 -14.78 8.96
N ARG A 42 -5.25 -15.40 8.92
CA ARG A 42 -6.07 -15.68 10.10
C ARG A 42 -5.38 -16.64 11.11
N ARG A 43 -4.75 -17.70 10.61
CA ARG A 43 -4.13 -18.72 11.47
C ARG A 43 -2.84 -18.26 12.13
N LEU A 44 -2.01 -17.51 11.40
CA LEU A 44 -0.69 -17.14 11.86
C LEU A 44 -0.67 -15.91 12.76
N LEU A 45 -1.57 -14.95 12.51
CA LEU A 45 -1.47 -13.64 13.14
C LEU A 45 -2.52 -13.38 14.22
N GLY A 46 -3.66 -14.03 14.19
CA GLY A 46 -4.75 -13.76 15.13
C GLY A 46 -5.26 -12.31 15.02
N TRP A 47 -6.39 -12.05 15.67
CA TRP A 47 -6.96 -10.69 15.75
C TRP A 47 -6.46 -9.97 17.01
N LEU A 48 -6.47 -8.63 16.99
CA LEU A 48 -6.12 -7.78 18.12
C LEU A 48 -7.38 -7.46 18.93
N PRO A 49 -7.51 -7.97 20.19
CA PRO A 49 -8.74 -7.80 20.98
C PRO A 49 -9.06 -6.33 21.29
N GLU A 50 -8.02 -5.48 21.42
CA GLU A 50 -8.15 -4.05 21.73
C GLU A 50 -8.58 -3.21 20.53
N LEU A 51 -8.55 -3.75 19.32
CA LEU A 51 -8.92 -3.03 18.10
C LEU A 51 -10.43 -3.09 17.90
N LYS A 52 -11.11 -2.00 18.20
CA LYS A 52 -12.52 -1.83 17.88
C LYS A 52 -12.66 -1.65 16.37
N VAL A 53 -13.63 -2.33 15.77
CA VAL A 53 -13.90 -2.33 14.33
C VAL A 53 -15.37 -1.98 14.08
N GLU A 54 -15.57 -0.97 13.27
CA GLU A 54 -16.88 -0.60 12.76
C GLU A 54 -16.89 -0.75 11.23
N HIS A 55 -18.02 -1.15 10.67
CA HIS A 55 -18.23 -1.27 9.23
C HIS A 55 -19.29 -0.28 8.79
N TRP A 56 -18.91 0.66 7.96
CA TRP A 56 -19.81 1.66 7.42
C TRP A 56 -20.18 1.28 5.99
N PRO A 57 -21.47 1.09 5.67
CA PRO A 57 -21.88 0.65 4.35
C PRO A 57 -21.62 1.72 3.30
N LEU A 58 -21.02 1.33 2.17
CA LEU A 58 -20.93 2.11 0.95
C LEU A 58 -21.66 1.38 -0.17
N SER A 59 -21.66 1.93 -1.38
CA SER A 59 -22.43 1.39 -2.51
C SER A 59 -22.09 -0.06 -2.86
N HIS A 60 -20.82 -0.45 -2.73
CA HIS A 60 -20.35 -1.77 -3.18
C HIS A 60 -19.52 -2.54 -2.16
N SER A 61 -18.85 -1.85 -1.26
CA SER A 61 -17.95 -2.44 -0.27
C SER A 61 -17.90 -1.54 0.97
N PRO A 62 -17.69 -2.09 2.18
CA PRO A 62 -17.71 -1.26 3.38
C PRO A 62 -16.44 -0.41 3.52
N LEU A 63 -16.56 0.73 4.17
CA LEU A 63 -15.49 1.44 4.82
C LEU A 63 -15.33 0.86 6.24
N ILE A 64 -14.14 0.40 6.57
CA ILE A 64 -13.82 -0.15 7.88
C ILE A 64 -13.18 0.95 8.72
N HIS A 65 -13.72 1.20 9.90
CA HIS A 65 -13.14 2.15 10.84
C HIS A 65 -12.51 1.40 12.02
N TYR A 66 -11.18 1.56 12.17
CA TYR A 66 -10.39 1.01 13.27
C TYR A 66 -10.15 2.06 14.34
N GLN A 67 -10.41 1.69 15.60
CA GLN A 67 -10.21 2.54 16.76
C GLN A 67 -9.46 1.79 17.86
N LEU A 68 -8.58 2.48 18.57
CA LEU A 68 -7.92 2.01 19.78
C LEU A 68 -8.47 2.76 21.01
N PRO A 69 -8.36 2.19 22.23
CA PRO A 69 -8.85 2.81 23.47
C PRO A 69 -7.91 3.93 23.95
N GLN A 70 -7.52 4.83 23.06
CA GLN A 70 -6.67 6.00 23.32
C GLN A 70 -7.30 7.23 22.66
N PRO A 71 -7.00 8.46 23.15
CA PRO A 71 -7.40 9.68 22.46
C PRO A 71 -6.84 9.68 21.04
N ARG A 72 -7.64 10.19 20.09
CA ARG A 72 -7.19 10.43 18.72
C ARG A 72 -6.97 11.91 18.51
N GLU A 73 -5.88 12.24 17.83
CA GLU A 73 -5.54 13.59 17.40
C GLU A 73 -5.59 13.72 15.88
N VAL A 74 -5.42 12.58 15.19
CA VAL A 74 -5.32 12.50 13.74
C VAL A 74 -6.13 11.31 13.21
N SER A 75 -6.40 11.31 11.92
CA SER A 75 -7.03 10.20 11.21
C SER A 75 -6.11 9.70 10.09
N LEU A 76 -6.10 8.38 9.89
CA LEU A 76 -5.44 7.74 8.78
C LEU A 76 -6.48 7.26 7.78
N PHE A 77 -6.23 7.44 6.49
CA PHE A 77 -6.96 6.74 5.43
C PHE A 77 -6.00 5.78 4.76
N TYR A 78 -6.16 4.49 5.05
CA TYR A 78 -5.21 3.47 4.61
C TYR A 78 -5.78 2.56 3.54
N ILE A 79 -5.10 2.50 2.40
CA ILE A 79 -5.44 1.64 1.28
C ILE A 79 -4.48 0.46 1.26
N ARG A 80 -5.01 -0.73 1.59
CA ARG A 80 -4.21 -1.95 1.68
C ARG A 80 -3.67 -2.42 0.34
N GLY A 81 -2.51 -3.06 0.36
CA GLY A 81 -1.95 -3.78 -0.77
C GLY A 81 -2.63 -5.11 -1.08
N GLY A 82 -1.95 -5.94 -1.86
CA GLY A 82 -2.41 -7.27 -2.26
C GLY A 82 -2.58 -7.44 -3.76
N GLY A 83 -1.84 -6.67 -4.59
CA GLY A 83 -1.83 -6.80 -6.05
C GLY A 83 -3.21 -6.63 -6.69
N PHE A 84 -4.09 -5.83 -6.08
CA PHE A 84 -5.51 -5.64 -6.45
C PHE A 84 -6.38 -6.89 -6.38
N CYS A 85 -5.80 -8.06 -6.05
CA CYS A 85 -6.46 -9.37 -6.11
C CYS A 85 -6.59 -10.05 -4.75
N PHE A 86 -5.80 -9.64 -3.77
CA PHE A 86 -5.69 -10.31 -2.46
C PHE A 86 -5.91 -9.35 -1.31
N LYS A 87 -6.13 -9.93 -0.10
CA LYS A 87 -6.14 -9.20 1.16
C LYS A 87 -5.61 -10.05 2.30
N THR A 88 -4.93 -9.42 3.25
CA THR A 88 -4.41 -10.01 4.48
C THR A 88 -4.80 -9.10 5.65
N PRO A 89 -6.09 -9.16 6.09
CA PRO A 89 -6.64 -8.18 7.02
C PRO A 89 -5.97 -8.19 8.39
N HIS A 90 -5.51 -9.37 8.90
CA HIS A 90 -4.85 -9.45 10.19
C HIS A 90 -3.45 -8.83 10.16
N ALA A 91 -2.67 -9.09 9.11
CA ALA A 91 -1.35 -8.48 8.93
C ALA A 91 -1.44 -6.94 8.87
N HIS A 92 -2.38 -6.43 8.06
CA HIS A 92 -2.59 -4.99 7.94
C HIS A 92 -3.13 -4.37 9.23
N ALA A 93 -4.09 -5.03 9.91
CA ALA A 93 -4.62 -4.54 11.19
C ALA A 93 -3.53 -4.43 12.27
N ARG A 94 -2.61 -5.40 12.35
CA ARG A 94 -1.48 -5.37 13.29
C ARG A 94 -0.52 -4.22 12.98
N PHE A 95 -0.15 -4.05 11.71
CA PHE A 95 0.67 -2.93 11.27
C PHE A 95 0.00 -1.59 11.60
N LEU A 96 -1.28 -1.43 11.24
CA LEU A 96 -2.04 -0.21 11.50
C LEU A 96 -2.18 0.09 12.98
N ALA A 97 -2.47 -0.91 13.82
CA ALA A 97 -2.57 -0.72 15.26
C ALA A 97 -1.27 -0.16 15.87
N ASP A 98 -0.08 -0.58 15.38
CA ASP A 98 1.19 -0.02 15.83
C ASP A 98 1.36 1.44 15.35
N ILE A 99 1.04 1.74 14.08
CA ILE A 99 1.08 3.13 13.58
C ILE A 99 0.09 4.02 14.33
N MET A 100 -1.14 3.54 14.55
CA MET A 100 -2.18 4.26 15.29
C MET A 100 -1.75 4.60 16.71
N ARG A 101 -1.10 3.64 17.43
CA ARG A 101 -0.57 3.90 18.78
C ARG A 101 0.53 4.97 18.78
N ARG A 102 1.45 4.91 17.82
CA ARG A 102 2.58 5.84 17.71
C ARG A 102 2.17 7.25 17.29
N SER A 103 1.05 7.39 16.57
CA SER A 103 0.57 8.66 16.03
C SER A 103 -0.70 9.20 16.69
N LEU A 104 -1.24 8.52 17.72
CA LEU A 104 -2.53 8.84 18.34
C LEU A 104 -3.65 8.97 17.32
N ALA A 105 -3.74 7.99 16.42
CA ALA A 105 -4.67 8.01 15.30
C ALA A 105 -5.80 6.98 15.44
N ASP A 106 -6.92 7.24 14.75
CA ASP A 106 -7.81 6.20 14.24
C ASP A 106 -7.52 5.94 12.76
N CYS A 107 -8.18 4.94 12.17
CA CYS A 107 -7.87 4.58 10.79
C CYS A 107 -9.10 4.14 10.01
N TYR A 108 -9.29 4.71 8.84
CA TYR A 108 -10.32 4.38 7.85
C TYR A 108 -9.70 3.53 6.74
N VAL A 109 -10.27 2.35 6.49
CA VAL A 109 -9.74 1.35 5.55
C VAL A 109 -10.83 0.94 4.56
N PRO A 110 -10.78 1.36 3.29
CA PRO A 110 -11.71 0.86 2.28
C PRO A 110 -11.48 -0.62 2.02
N ASP A 111 -12.52 -1.46 2.16
CA ASP A 111 -12.45 -2.87 1.74
C ASP A 111 -12.79 -3.00 0.25
N TYR A 112 -12.08 -2.27 -0.58
CA TYR A 112 -12.33 -2.15 -2.02
C TYR A 112 -12.45 -3.50 -2.72
N ARG A 113 -13.27 -3.55 -3.78
CA ARG A 113 -13.52 -4.73 -4.62
C ARG A 113 -12.25 -5.21 -5.31
N LEU A 114 -12.11 -6.52 -5.44
CA LEU A 114 -10.91 -7.17 -5.93
C LEU A 114 -11.07 -7.70 -7.35
N ALA A 115 -10.00 -7.60 -8.12
CA ALA A 115 -9.83 -8.31 -9.39
C ALA A 115 -9.57 -9.82 -9.15
N PRO A 116 -9.85 -10.70 -10.12
CA PRO A 116 -10.39 -10.42 -11.44
C PRO A 116 -11.91 -10.20 -11.48
N GLU A 117 -12.66 -10.46 -10.41
CA GLU A 117 -14.11 -10.36 -10.37
C GLU A 117 -14.58 -8.91 -10.60
N HIS A 118 -13.80 -7.95 -10.10
CA HIS A 118 -14.05 -6.52 -10.25
C HIS A 118 -12.75 -5.82 -10.68
N PRO A 119 -12.43 -5.84 -11.98
CA PRO A 119 -11.23 -5.20 -12.51
C PRO A 119 -11.32 -3.68 -12.44
N PHE A 120 -10.29 -2.99 -12.92
CA PHE A 120 -10.30 -1.53 -13.07
C PHE A 120 -11.55 -1.08 -13.84
N PRO A 121 -12.25 -0.02 -13.42
CA PRO A 121 -11.87 0.93 -12.37
C PRO A 121 -12.46 0.65 -10.95
N ALA A 122 -13.06 -0.51 -10.69
CA ALA A 122 -13.86 -0.78 -9.50
C ALA A 122 -13.17 -0.39 -8.17
N ALA A 123 -11.91 -0.77 -7.98
CA ALA A 123 -11.16 -0.42 -6.79
C ALA A 123 -10.92 1.10 -6.65
N CYS A 124 -10.67 1.81 -7.76
CA CYS A 124 -10.50 3.26 -7.75
C CYS A 124 -11.79 3.98 -7.35
N ASP A 125 -12.92 3.50 -7.86
CA ASP A 125 -14.22 4.10 -7.58
C ASP A 125 -14.65 3.86 -6.12
N ASP A 126 -14.43 2.65 -5.59
CA ASP A 126 -14.68 2.32 -4.18
C ASP A 126 -13.81 3.16 -3.23
N VAL A 127 -12.53 3.35 -3.57
CA VAL A 127 -11.60 4.15 -2.77
C VAL A 127 -11.99 5.63 -2.76
N LEU A 128 -12.44 6.18 -3.89
CA LEU A 128 -12.93 7.56 -3.95
C LEU A 128 -14.22 7.76 -3.14
N GLU A 129 -15.16 6.81 -3.23
CA GLU A 129 -16.38 6.84 -2.42
C GLU A 129 -16.06 6.79 -0.92
N ALA A 130 -15.18 5.87 -0.52
CA ALA A 130 -14.72 5.73 0.85
C ALA A 130 -14.02 6.99 1.38
N TYR A 131 -13.21 7.65 0.55
CA TYR A 131 -12.55 8.90 0.92
C TYR A 131 -13.56 10.01 1.16
N ARG A 132 -14.57 10.16 0.30
CA ARG A 132 -15.66 11.14 0.49
C ARG A 132 -16.42 10.91 1.79
N MET A 133 -16.76 9.66 2.11
CA MET A 133 -17.38 9.30 3.39
C MET A 133 -16.47 9.65 4.57
N THR A 134 -15.17 9.42 4.46
CA THR A 134 -14.20 9.77 5.50
C THR A 134 -14.17 11.28 5.77
N LEU A 135 -14.28 12.12 4.75
CA LEU A 135 -14.33 13.59 4.90
C LEU A 135 -15.58 14.10 5.64
N GLU A 136 -16.64 13.31 5.73
CA GLU A 136 -17.81 13.65 6.54
C GLU A 136 -17.56 13.49 8.06
N HIS A 137 -16.47 12.80 8.43
CA HIS A 137 -16.16 12.41 9.81
C HIS A 137 -14.81 12.93 10.33
N CYS A 138 -13.95 13.46 9.48
CA CYS A 138 -12.66 14.00 9.86
C CYS A 138 -12.26 15.22 9.02
N ASP A 139 -11.46 16.07 9.66
CA ASP A 139 -10.86 17.24 9.03
C ASP A 139 -9.75 16.79 8.07
N PRO A 140 -9.75 17.16 6.77
CA PRO A 140 -8.69 16.83 5.84
C PRO A 140 -7.31 17.34 6.28
N ASP A 141 -7.23 18.43 7.03
CA ASP A 141 -5.99 18.95 7.61
C ASP A 141 -5.43 18.05 8.73
N LYS A 142 -6.23 17.12 9.24
CA LYS A 142 -5.85 16.09 10.21
C LYS A 142 -5.84 14.68 9.64
N LEU A 143 -5.98 14.55 8.33
CA LEU A 143 -6.03 13.27 7.63
C LEU A 143 -4.70 12.98 6.94
N VAL A 144 -4.17 11.77 7.13
CA VAL A 144 -3.01 11.26 6.38
C VAL A 144 -3.44 10.08 5.53
N LEU A 145 -3.18 10.18 4.23
CA LEU A 145 -3.37 9.08 3.29
C LEU A 145 -2.17 8.13 3.37
N MET A 146 -2.43 6.83 3.46
CA MET A 146 -1.39 5.82 3.44
C MET A 146 -1.76 4.69 2.49
N GLY A 147 -0.74 4.06 1.88
CA GLY A 147 -0.97 2.86 1.07
C GLY A 147 0.30 2.05 0.82
N ASP A 148 0.14 0.74 0.73
CA ASP A 148 1.23 -0.18 0.42
C ASP A 148 1.00 -0.89 -0.91
N SER A 149 2.07 -1.13 -1.69
CA SER A 149 2.01 -1.93 -2.92
C SER A 149 0.92 -1.45 -3.90
N ALA A 150 -0.03 -2.29 -4.26
CA ALA A 150 -1.23 -1.93 -5.04
C ALA A 150 -2.08 -0.85 -4.34
N GLY A 151 -2.13 -0.84 -3.00
CA GLY A 151 -2.77 0.23 -2.23
C GLY A 151 -2.03 1.56 -2.34
N GLY A 152 -0.70 1.52 -2.47
CA GLY A 152 0.12 2.70 -2.79
C GLY A 152 -0.18 3.26 -4.18
N ASN A 153 -0.46 2.40 -5.15
CA ASN A 153 -0.97 2.81 -6.47
C ASN A 153 -2.30 3.55 -6.34
N LEU A 154 -3.27 2.91 -5.67
CA LEU A 154 -4.60 3.50 -5.46
C LEU A 154 -4.53 4.81 -4.66
N ALA A 155 -3.61 4.92 -3.69
CA ALA A 155 -3.39 6.13 -2.91
C ALA A 155 -2.89 7.30 -3.78
N LEU A 156 -1.88 7.07 -4.60
CA LEU A 156 -1.36 8.10 -5.49
C LEU A 156 -2.36 8.45 -6.60
N SER A 157 -3.05 7.44 -7.16
CA SER A 157 -4.15 7.64 -8.11
C SER A 157 -5.29 8.46 -7.50
N LEU A 158 -5.65 8.21 -6.23
CA LEU A 158 -6.64 8.99 -5.50
C LEU A 158 -6.19 10.46 -5.37
N LEU A 159 -4.95 10.74 -4.96
CA LEU A 159 -4.43 12.12 -4.86
C LEU A 159 -4.56 12.89 -6.17
N LEU A 160 -4.17 12.29 -7.28
CA LEU A 160 -4.30 12.89 -8.60
C LEU A 160 -5.77 13.15 -8.96
N GLN A 161 -6.65 12.21 -8.64
CA GLN A 161 -8.08 12.32 -8.89
C GLN A 161 -8.74 13.38 -8.00
N LEU A 162 -8.38 13.47 -6.71
CA LEU A 162 -8.87 14.51 -5.81
C LEU A 162 -8.51 15.91 -6.30
N LYS A 163 -7.27 16.09 -6.78
CA LYS A 163 -6.81 17.32 -7.38
C LYS A 163 -7.62 17.69 -8.64
N GLN A 164 -7.88 16.73 -9.54
CA GLN A 164 -8.70 16.95 -10.74
C GLN A 164 -10.15 17.28 -10.43
N LEU A 165 -10.70 16.73 -9.34
CA LEU A 165 -12.07 16.95 -8.90
C LEU A 165 -12.22 18.14 -7.94
N GLU A 166 -11.14 18.85 -7.65
CA GLU A 166 -11.09 19.97 -6.67
C GLU A 166 -11.63 19.58 -5.29
N LEU A 167 -11.41 18.30 -4.89
CA LEU A 167 -11.78 17.80 -3.57
C LEU A 167 -10.65 18.07 -2.56
N PRO A 168 -10.99 18.20 -1.26
CA PRO A 168 -9.97 18.41 -0.22
C PRO A 168 -8.91 17.31 -0.25
N LEU A 169 -7.63 17.73 -0.29
CA LEU A 169 -6.49 16.83 -0.21
C LEU A 169 -6.19 16.48 1.26
N PRO A 170 -5.65 15.29 1.56
CA PRO A 170 -5.15 14.98 2.88
C PRO A 170 -3.89 15.81 3.19
N ARG A 171 -3.57 15.98 4.46
CA ARG A 171 -2.43 16.79 4.92
C ARG A 171 -1.07 16.24 4.48
N ALA A 172 -0.96 14.91 4.38
CA ALA A 172 0.27 14.21 4.00
C ALA A 172 -0.06 12.84 3.38
N CYS A 173 0.92 12.23 2.71
CA CYS A 173 0.79 10.91 2.11
C CYS A 173 1.97 10.01 2.50
N VAL A 174 1.72 8.73 2.81
CA VAL A 174 2.75 7.71 3.06
C VAL A 174 2.58 6.56 2.08
N LEU A 175 3.62 6.27 1.32
CA LEU A 175 3.64 5.21 0.31
C LEU A 175 4.70 4.15 0.68
N LEU A 176 4.27 2.90 0.76
CA LEU A 176 5.14 1.77 1.08
C LEU A 176 5.26 0.86 -0.14
N SER A 177 6.44 0.79 -0.74
CA SER A 177 6.71 -0.06 -1.92
C SER A 177 5.62 0.03 -3.00
N PRO A 178 5.20 1.23 -3.45
CA PRO A 178 4.02 1.38 -4.31
C PRO A 178 4.25 0.84 -5.72
N ALA A 179 3.23 0.19 -6.31
CA ALA A 179 3.23 -0.30 -7.70
C ALA A 179 2.68 0.79 -8.64
N LEU A 180 3.51 1.62 -9.23
CA LEU A 180 3.09 2.88 -9.86
C LEU A 180 3.09 2.86 -11.39
N ASP A 181 3.77 1.89 -12.01
CA ASP A 181 3.90 1.76 -13.46
C ASP A 181 3.37 0.41 -13.95
N LEU A 182 2.06 0.32 -14.14
CA LEU A 182 1.46 -0.88 -14.74
C LEU A 182 1.70 -0.96 -16.26
N GLY A 183 2.29 0.08 -16.87
CA GLY A 183 2.83 0.06 -18.23
C GLY A 183 4.13 -0.72 -18.35
N ILE A 184 4.86 -0.87 -17.24
CA ILE A 184 6.18 -1.53 -17.19
C ILE A 184 7.16 -0.87 -18.16
N THR A 185 7.30 0.46 -18.07
CA THR A 185 8.19 1.26 -18.91
C THR A 185 9.57 1.51 -18.28
N GLY A 186 9.81 0.93 -17.11
CA GLY A 186 11.11 0.97 -16.45
C GLY A 186 12.19 0.17 -17.18
N ASP A 187 13.40 0.17 -16.62
CA ASP A 187 14.51 -0.62 -17.13
C ASP A 187 14.26 -2.11 -16.95
N THR A 188 13.97 -2.78 -18.05
CA THR A 188 13.62 -4.20 -18.09
C THR A 188 14.75 -5.09 -17.58
N GLU A 189 16.02 -4.75 -17.84
CA GLU A 189 17.16 -5.53 -17.36
C GLU A 189 17.25 -5.50 -15.82
N ARG A 190 17.07 -4.33 -15.23
CA ARG A 190 17.01 -4.18 -13.77
C ARG A 190 15.84 -4.94 -13.15
N ILE A 191 14.66 -4.90 -13.79
CA ILE A 191 13.49 -5.65 -13.33
C ILE A 191 13.77 -7.16 -13.36
N LEU A 192 14.33 -7.67 -14.44
CA LEU A 192 14.66 -9.08 -14.60
C LEU A 192 15.78 -9.54 -13.67
N ALA A 193 16.73 -8.66 -13.33
CA ALA A 193 17.84 -8.93 -12.41
C ALA A 193 17.45 -8.82 -10.93
N ALA A 194 16.27 -8.28 -10.60
CA ALA A 194 15.86 -8.11 -9.23
C ALA A 194 15.62 -9.47 -8.54
N ASP A 195 16.28 -9.66 -7.39
CA ASP A 195 16.14 -10.86 -6.56
C ASP A 195 15.04 -10.65 -5.49
N ASP A 196 13.81 -10.47 -5.95
CA ASP A 196 12.66 -10.27 -5.08
C ASP A 196 12.29 -11.59 -4.37
N PRO A 197 12.28 -11.62 -3.02
CA PRO A 197 11.96 -12.85 -2.29
C PRO A 197 10.46 -13.21 -2.27
N LEU A 198 9.56 -12.28 -2.67
CA LEU A 198 8.11 -12.49 -2.65
C LEU A 198 7.52 -12.73 -4.03
N PHE A 199 7.94 -11.96 -5.03
CA PHE A 199 7.34 -11.96 -6.34
C PHE A 199 8.30 -12.41 -7.44
N THR A 200 7.72 -12.96 -8.52
CA THR A 200 8.38 -13.12 -9.80
C THR A 200 7.73 -12.15 -10.79
N VAL A 201 8.44 -11.83 -11.86
CA VAL A 201 7.89 -11.01 -12.95
C VAL A 201 6.59 -11.63 -13.50
N GLU A 202 6.54 -12.96 -13.65
CA GLU A 202 5.34 -13.67 -14.10
C GLU A 202 4.15 -13.44 -13.17
N SER A 203 4.37 -13.50 -11.83
CA SER A 203 3.29 -13.26 -10.86
C SER A 203 2.77 -11.84 -10.90
N LEU A 204 3.65 -10.84 -11.05
CA LEU A 204 3.25 -9.43 -11.20
C LEU A 204 2.48 -9.20 -12.50
N LEU A 205 2.93 -9.77 -13.62
CA LEU A 205 2.23 -9.68 -14.91
C LEU A 205 0.84 -10.29 -14.84
N ARG A 206 0.68 -11.39 -14.11
CA ARG A 206 -0.63 -12.04 -13.91
C ARG A 206 -1.58 -11.16 -13.10
N LEU A 207 -1.14 -10.60 -11.98
CA LEU A 207 -1.94 -9.69 -11.14
C LEU A 207 -2.32 -8.43 -11.92
N ARG A 208 -1.34 -7.85 -12.62
CA ARG A 208 -1.55 -6.73 -13.53
C ARG A 208 -2.62 -7.04 -14.59
N GLY A 209 -2.51 -8.18 -15.27
CA GLY A 209 -3.48 -8.59 -16.30
C GLY A 209 -4.90 -8.74 -15.73
N ALA A 210 -5.04 -9.33 -14.55
CA ALA A 210 -6.31 -9.48 -13.85
C ALA A 210 -6.94 -8.12 -13.48
N TYR A 211 -6.11 -7.16 -13.02
CA TYR A 211 -6.59 -5.83 -12.65
C TYR A 211 -6.94 -4.98 -13.88
N LEU A 212 -6.10 -4.97 -14.90
CA LEU A 212 -6.31 -4.17 -16.11
C LEU A 212 -7.51 -4.62 -16.93
N ALA A 213 -7.67 -5.94 -17.12
CA ALA A 213 -8.72 -6.54 -17.96
C ALA A 213 -8.87 -5.85 -19.34
N GLY A 214 -7.74 -5.49 -19.97
CA GLY A 214 -7.69 -4.80 -21.25
C GLY A 214 -7.70 -3.27 -21.20
N SER A 215 -7.79 -2.67 -20.02
CA SER A 215 -7.70 -1.21 -19.86
C SER A 215 -6.32 -0.69 -20.22
N ASN A 216 -6.23 0.59 -20.64
CA ASN A 216 -4.98 1.24 -21.00
C ASN A 216 -4.02 1.35 -19.79
N PRO A 217 -2.87 0.65 -19.81
CA PRO A 217 -1.93 0.67 -18.71
C PRO A 217 -1.20 2.03 -18.54
N MET A 218 -1.27 2.92 -19.55
CA MET A 218 -0.63 4.24 -19.51
C MET A 218 -1.56 5.33 -18.95
N SER A 219 -2.79 5.00 -18.59
CA SER A 219 -3.72 5.94 -17.94
C SER A 219 -3.22 6.32 -16.55
N GLU A 220 -3.25 7.60 -16.17
CA GLU A 220 -2.86 8.09 -14.84
C GLU A 220 -3.65 7.42 -13.69
N ARG A 221 -4.91 7.04 -13.92
CA ARG A 221 -5.72 6.30 -12.94
C ARG A 221 -5.22 4.88 -12.71
N VAL A 222 -4.48 4.31 -13.66
CA VAL A 222 -3.92 2.95 -13.62
C VAL A 222 -2.45 2.99 -13.21
N SER A 223 -1.70 3.88 -13.83
CA SER A 223 -0.27 4.11 -13.59
C SER A 223 -0.05 5.56 -13.16
N PRO A 224 -0.25 5.87 -11.88
CA PRO A 224 -0.19 7.23 -11.39
C PRO A 224 1.22 7.86 -11.47
N LEU A 225 2.23 7.08 -11.83
CA LEU A 225 3.58 7.58 -12.13
C LEU A 225 3.60 8.57 -13.31
N TYR A 226 2.61 8.53 -14.19
CA TYR A 226 2.50 9.43 -15.35
C TYR A 226 1.75 10.74 -15.05
N GLY A 227 1.28 10.92 -13.81
CA GLY A 227 0.56 12.11 -13.38
C GLY A 227 1.46 13.31 -13.12
N CYS A 228 0.84 14.45 -12.82
CA CYS A 228 1.51 15.69 -12.40
C CYS A 228 1.45 15.84 -10.88
N PHE A 229 2.61 15.88 -10.25
CA PHE A 229 2.77 15.89 -8.78
C PHE A 229 2.86 17.29 -8.16
N LYS A 230 2.75 18.32 -8.99
CA LYS A 230 2.71 19.71 -8.51
C LYS A 230 1.54 19.92 -7.54
N ASP A 231 1.77 20.64 -6.45
CA ASP A 231 0.76 21.00 -5.44
C ASP A 231 0.12 19.80 -4.71
N LEU A 232 0.74 18.62 -4.76
CA LEU A 232 0.36 17.49 -3.89
C LEU A 232 0.89 17.68 -2.46
N PRO A 233 0.23 17.06 -1.46
CA PRO A 233 0.72 17.07 -0.08
C PRO A 233 2.12 16.45 0.03
N PRO A 234 2.88 16.71 1.12
CA PRO A 234 4.15 16.06 1.35
C PRO A 234 4.02 14.53 1.33
N ILE A 235 4.99 13.86 0.71
CA ILE A 235 5.01 12.40 0.58
C ILE A 235 6.18 11.82 1.38
N LEU A 236 5.91 10.78 2.19
CA LEU A 236 6.93 9.85 2.66
C LEU A 236 6.86 8.58 1.81
N LEU A 237 7.98 8.20 1.21
CA LEU A 237 8.12 7.02 0.38
C LEU A 237 9.14 6.06 0.99
N LEU A 238 8.73 4.85 1.34
CA LEU A 238 9.62 3.81 1.85
C LEU A 238 9.58 2.57 0.97
N ALA A 239 10.74 2.06 0.59
CA ALA A 239 10.87 0.85 -0.23
C ALA A 239 12.09 0.01 0.17
N GLY A 240 12.01 -1.29 -0.04
CA GLY A 240 13.14 -2.19 0.10
C GLY A 240 13.97 -2.26 -1.18
N THR A 241 15.28 -2.53 -1.05
CA THR A 241 16.12 -2.64 -2.26
C THR A 241 16.08 -4.02 -2.91
N ARG A 242 15.37 -4.99 -2.32
CA ARG A 242 15.18 -6.33 -2.89
C ARG A 242 13.75 -6.55 -3.40
N GLU A 243 13.25 -5.61 -4.18
CA GLU A 243 11.91 -5.73 -4.74
C GLU A 243 11.86 -5.35 -6.22
N LEU A 244 10.98 -6.01 -6.97
CA LEU A 244 10.74 -5.74 -8.38
C LEU A 244 10.22 -4.31 -8.63
N LEU A 245 9.58 -3.70 -7.62
CA LEU A 245 8.96 -2.38 -7.72
C LEU A 245 9.88 -1.23 -7.28
N LEU A 246 11.15 -1.50 -6.96
CA LEU A 246 12.10 -0.46 -6.53
C LEU A 246 12.19 0.71 -7.51
N GLN A 247 12.19 0.43 -8.82
CA GLN A 247 12.27 1.47 -9.84
C GLN A 247 11.06 2.40 -9.85
N ASP A 248 9.88 1.90 -9.52
CA ASP A 248 8.67 2.73 -9.42
C ASP A 248 8.84 3.78 -8.31
N ALA A 249 9.40 3.37 -7.18
CA ALA A 249 9.70 4.25 -6.06
C ALA A 249 10.79 5.29 -6.41
N GLU A 250 11.91 4.87 -7.04
CA GLU A 250 12.98 5.76 -7.48
C GLU A 250 12.46 6.80 -8.50
N ARG A 251 11.66 6.37 -9.47
CA ARG A 251 11.07 7.23 -10.50
C ARG A 251 10.04 8.19 -9.92
N LEU A 252 9.25 7.77 -8.93
CA LEU A 252 8.34 8.66 -8.22
C LEU A 252 9.10 9.78 -7.52
N GLN A 253 10.17 9.45 -6.78
CA GLN A 253 10.98 10.45 -6.11
C GLN A 253 11.47 11.52 -7.10
N GLN A 254 12.03 11.08 -8.23
CA GLN A 254 12.52 11.98 -9.27
C GLN A 254 11.40 12.84 -9.86
N ALA A 255 10.24 12.24 -10.13
CA ALA A 255 9.10 12.92 -10.73
C ALA A 255 8.50 13.99 -9.80
N VAL A 256 8.33 13.65 -8.50
CA VAL A 256 7.82 14.62 -7.51
C VAL A 256 8.77 15.82 -7.36
N LEU A 257 10.09 15.57 -7.27
CA LEU A 257 11.09 16.64 -7.16
C LEU A 257 11.14 17.51 -8.44
N ARG A 258 11.07 16.90 -9.62
CA ARG A 258 11.00 17.61 -10.90
C ARG A 258 9.80 18.55 -10.97
N ASP A 259 8.66 18.13 -10.45
CA ASP A 259 7.42 18.89 -10.46
C ASP A 259 7.34 19.93 -9.30
N GLY A 260 8.42 20.04 -8.48
CA GLY A 260 8.49 21.01 -7.37
C GLY A 260 7.75 20.57 -6.11
N GLY A 261 7.35 19.28 -6.02
CA GLY A 261 6.69 18.72 -4.85
C GLY A 261 7.67 18.39 -3.69
N ARG A 262 7.12 17.95 -2.55
CA ARG A 262 7.88 17.57 -1.36
C ARG A 262 7.80 16.07 -1.16
N ILE A 263 8.96 15.39 -1.13
CA ILE A 263 9.07 13.95 -0.90
C ILE A 263 10.28 13.62 -0.05
N GLU A 264 10.06 12.85 1.00
CA GLU A 264 11.09 12.18 1.78
C GLU A 264 11.12 10.71 1.34
N ALA A 265 12.26 10.20 0.86
CA ALA A 265 12.37 8.82 0.39
C ALA A 265 13.41 8.04 1.21
N GLY A 266 13.03 6.86 1.67
CA GLY A 266 13.88 5.90 2.36
C GLY A 266 13.96 4.57 1.59
N PHE A 267 15.17 4.22 1.14
CA PHE A 267 15.44 2.94 0.48
C PHE A 267 16.23 2.05 1.43
N TYR A 268 15.57 1.01 1.97
CA TYR A 268 16.14 0.14 3.00
C TYR A 268 16.89 -1.03 2.37
N LEU A 269 18.20 -1.05 2.63
CA LEU A 269 19.11 -2.03 2.03
C LEU A 269 18.70 -3.46 2.39
N ASN A 270 18.58 -4.30 1.35
CA ASN A 270 18.27 -5.74 1.46
C ASN A 270 16.90 -6.06 2.10
N MET A 271 16.00 -5.08 2.18
CA MET A 271 14.63 -5.32 2.65
C MET A 271 13.73 -5.82 1.51
N PRO A 272 12.79 -6.73 1.84
CA PRO A 272 11.80 -7.23 0.88
C PRO A 272 10.67 -6.23 0.68
N HIS A 273 9.81 -6.52 -0.30
CA HIS A 273 8.60 -5.77 -0.60
C HIS A 273 7.70 -5.56 0.62
N VAL A 274 7.29 -4.31 0.85
CA VAL A 274 6.46 -3.87 1.98
C VAL A 274 7.02 -4.35 3.34
N PHE A 275 8.34 -4.27 3.51
CA PHE A 275 9.01 -4.74 4.73
C PHE A 275 8.46 -4.15 6.05
N PRO A 276 7.87 -2.93 6.11
CA PRO A 276 7.32 -2.40 7.36
C PRO A 276 6.19 -3.25 7.97
N LEU A 277 5.55 -4.15 7.20
CA LEU A 277 4.54 -5.06 7.72
C LEU A 277 5.12 -6.22 8.56
N PHE A 278 6.43 -6.51 8.45
CA PHE A 278 7.06 -7.64 9.15
C PHE A 278 7.55 -7.23 10.54
N GLU A 279 6.73 -7.44 11.57
CA GLU A 279 6.97 -6.99 12.96
C GLU A 279 8.31 -7.44 13.57
N LEU A 280 8.88 -8.55 13.11
CA LEU A 280 10.11 -9.12 13.65
C LEU A 280 11.38 -8.44 13.13
N LEU A 281 11.28 -7.54 12.17
CA LEU A 281 12.43 -6.83 11.60
C LEU A 281 12.74 -5.55 12.37
N PRO A 282 13.97 -5.37 12.84
CA PRO A 282 14.41 -4.08 13.41
C PRO A 282 14.21 -2.92 12.42
N GLU A 283 14.50 -3.15 11.14
CA GLU A 283 14.32 -2.17 10.06
C GLU A 283 12.85 -1.78 9.87
N ALA A 284 11.92 -2.73 10.07
CA ALA A 284 10.49 -2.43 10.03
C ALA A 284 10.08 -1.56 11.21
N MET A 285 10.62 -1.81 12.40
CA MET A 285 10.34 -0.99 13.59
C MET A 285 10.90 0.43 13.43
N GLU A 286 12.08 0.59 12.82
CA GLU A 286 12.66 1.87 12.46
C GLU A 286 11.78 2.62 11.46
N ALA A 287 11.37 1.94 10.37
CA ALA A 287 10.46 2.49 9.36
C ALA A 287 9.12 2.93 9.94
N ARG A 288 8.52 2.16 10.86
CA ARG A 288 7.29 2.54 11.58
C ARG A 288 7.51 3.77 12.47
N GLY A 289 8.68 3.89 13.08
CA GLY A 289 9.09 5.10 13.82
C GLY A 289 9.17 6.32 12.90
N GLN A 290 9.77 6.16 11.72
CA GLN A 290 9.86 7.21 10.69
C GLN A 290 8.48 7.63 10.19
N ILE A 291 7.58 6.68 9.91
CA ILE A 291 6.19 6.95 9.52
C ILE A 291 5.49 7.79 10.60
N ALA A 292 5.57 7.36 11.85
CA ALA A 292 4.93 8.09 12.95
C ALA A 292 5.52 9.50 13.16
N ALA A 293 6.83 9.66 13.00
CA ALA A 293 7.48 10.97 13.05
C ALA A 293 7.02 11.88 11.90
N PHE A 294 6.97 11.35 10.66
CA PHE A 294 6.48 12.08 9.50
C PHE A 294 5.03 12.53 9.68
N ILE A 295 4.15 11.65 10.20
CA ILE A 295 2.76 11.99 10.51
C ILE A 295 2.71 13.17 11.49
N ARG A 296 3.41 13.08 12.63
CA ARG A 296 3.42 14.16 13.63
C ARG A 296 3.97 15.47 13.08
N ASN A 297 5.06 15.44 12.34
CA ASN A 297 5.74 16.63 11.82
C ASN A 297 4.90 17.39 10.78
N ASN A 298 4.03 16.68 10.03
CA ASN A 298 3.17 17.31 9.02
C ASN A 298 1.80 17.74 9.56
N LEU A 299 1.36 17.18 10.69
CA LEU A 299 0.08 17.54 11.33
C LEU A 299 0.23 18.59 12.41
N LEU A 300 1.43 18.88 12.85
CA LEU A 300 1.68 19.91 13.81
C LEU A 300 1.73 21.36 13.23
N LEU A 301 1.32 21.30 13.34
CA LEU A 301 1.60 20.94 14.72
C LEU A 301 2.89 21.58 15.18
#